data_fa44b3bf4fe0e4c6c4ce401265639bdf
#
_entry.id   fa44b3bf4fe0e4c6c4ce401265639bdf
#
_cell.length_a   1.000
_cell.length_b   1.000
_cell.length_c   1.000
_cell.angle_alpha   90.00
_cell.angle_beta   90.00
_cell.angle_gamma   90.00
#
_symmetry.space_group_name_H-M   'P 1'
#
loop_
_entity.id
_entity.type
_entity.pdbx_description
1 polymer ?
#
loop_
_entity_poly.entity_id
_entity_poly.type
_entity_poly.pdbx_seq_one_letter_code
_entity_poly.pdbx_strand_id
1 'polypeptide(L)'
;MNVLVTEFEDLAPLHRPILVLALRGLFDIAEVATDAVDTIIDQRVTTVIASIDPDVFYDFTQERPNVEFDNDGERHILWPENEFRLARFPGGAHDLVLLSGVEPHLRYATYADAIIQVAQELRCEMVVTLGAAPEACPHTRPAPVVGSSTTDGLVDALEIGRAHV
;
A
#
# COMPACT_ATOMS: atom_id res chain seq x y z
N MET A 1 -12.50 0.50 19.74
CA MET A 1 -12.65 -0.60 18.77
C MET A 1 -11.29 -0.74 18.12
N ASN A 2 -10.62 -1.87 18.23
CA ASN A 2 -9.31 -2.06 17.58
C ASN A 2 -9.59 -2.37 16.11
N VAL A 3 -9.17 -1.48 15.22
CA VAL A 3 -9.37 -1.60 13.76
C VAL A 3 -8.16 -2.22 13.06
N LEU A 4 -7.09 -2.49 13.81
CA LEU A 4 -5.84 -3.02 13.31
C LEU A 4 -5.55 -4.35 14.00
N VAL A 5 -5.28 -5.38 13.23
CA VAL A 5 -4.76 -6.68 13.68
C VAL A 5 -3.27 -6.72 13.35
N THR A 6 -2.41 -6.98 14.33
CA THR A 6 -0.95 -7.00 14.15
C THR A 6 -0.36 -8.32 14.59
N GLU A 7 0.66 -8.78 13.89
CA GLU A 7 1.44 -10.00 14.16
C GLU A 7 2.93 -9.64 14.30
N PHE A 8 3.21 -8.65 15.17
CA PHE A 8 4.59 -8.12 15.33
C PHE A 8 5.40 -8.83 16.41
N GLU A 9 4.77 -9.62 17.30
CA GLU A 9 5.41 -10.16 18.52
C GLU A 9 6.64 -11.02 18.21
N ASP A 10 6.61 -11.77 17.10
CA ASP A 10 7.68 -12.69 16.69
C ASP A 10 8.53 -12.17 15.52
N LEU A 11 8.36 -10.89 15.13
CA LEU A 11 9.14 -10.34 14.04
C LEU A 11 10.61 -10.12 14.44
N ALA A 12 11.52 -10.78 13.72
CA ALA A 12 12.93 -10.44 13.81
C ALA A 12 13.17 -8.96 13.42
N PRO A 13 14.15 -8.27 14.02
CA PRO A 13 14.42 -6.87 13.73
C PRO A 13 14.47 -6.58 12.23
N LEU A 14 13.85 -5.46 11.84
CA LEU A 14 13.82 -4.99 10.45
C LEU A 14 15.03 -4.11 10.18
N HIS A 15 15.53 -4.13 8.95
CA HIS A 15 16.63 -3.30 8.50
C HIS A 15 16.10 -2.04 7.82
N ARG A 16 16.10 -0.90 8.57
CA ARG A 16 15.72 0.42 8.07
C ARG A 16 14.42 0.39 7.23
N PRO A 17 13.30 -0.10 7.75
CA PRO A 17 12.13 -0.37 6.94
C PRO A 17 11.52 0.90 6.34
N ILE A 18 10.98 0.76 5.13
CA ILE A 18 10.18 1.79 4.45
C ILE A 18 8.79 1.20 4.21
N LEU A 19 7.75 1.96 4.58
CA LEU A 19 6.37 1.62 4.22
C LEU A 19 6.06 2.21 2.86
N VAL A 20 5.70 1.36 1.89
CA VAL A 20 5.21 1.77 0.57
C VAL A 20 3.77 1.33 0.43
N LEU A 21 2.89 2.25 0.07
CA LEU A 21 1.48 1.96 -0.07
C LEU A 21 0.88 2.53 -1.34
N ALA A 22 -0.09 1.79 -1.89
CA ALA A 22 -1.01 2.22 -2.93
C ALA A 22 -2.43 1.76 -2.59
N LEU A 23 -3.41 2.60 -2.87
CA LEU A 23 -4.81 2.29 -2.61
C LEU A 23 -5.61 2.44 -3.90
N ARG A 24 -6.25 1.36 -4.34
CA ARG A 24 -7.19 1.37 -5.45
C ARG A 24 -8.36 2.29 -5.13
N GLY A 25 -8.58 3.30 -5.96
CA GLY A 25 -9.58 4.32 -5.73
C GLY A 25 -9.42 5.51 -6.67
N LEU A 26 -9.74 6.72 -6.18
CA LEU A 26 -9.74 7.93 -7.00
C LEU A 26 -8.36 8.27 -7.59
N PHE A 27 -7.30 8.02 -6.84
CA PHE A 27 -5.91 8.32 -7.22
C PHE A 27 -5.13 7.07 -7.68
N ASP A 28 -5.82 6.10 -8.27
CA ASP A 28 -5.18 4.92 -8.87
C ASP A 28 -5.81 4.58 -10.22
N ILE A 29 -5.66 5.50 -11.17
CA ILE A 29 -6.22 5.31 -12.51
C ILE A 29 -5.65 4.05 -13.17
N ALA A 30 -6.54 3.19 -13.66
CA ALA A 30 -6.20 1.91 -14.28
C ALA A 30 -5.33 1.01 -13.37
N GLU A 31 -5.42 1.16 -12.07
CA GLU A 31 -4.71 0.35 -11.05
C GLU A 31 -3.18 0.39 -11.15
N VAL A 32 -2.63 1.47 -11.76
CA VAL A 32 -1.19 1.59 -12.03
C VAL A 32 -0.35 1.59 -10.76
N ALA A 33 -0.81 2.27 -9.72
CA ALA A 33 -0.05 2.37 -8.48
C ALA A 33 -0.15 1.09 -7.64
N THR A 34 -1.33 0.48 -7.54
CA THR A 34 -1.52 -0.82 -6.87
C THR A 34 -0.78 -1.92 -7.61
N ASP A 35 -0.87 -2.01 -8.95
CA ASP A 35 -0.11 -2.97 -9.76
C ASP A 35 1.41 -2.85 -9.54
N ALA A 36 1.92 -1.65 -9.32
CA ALA A 36 3.34 -1.46 -9.02
C ALA A 36 3.74 -2.07 -7.67
N VAL A 37 2.89 -1.93 -6.64
CA VAL A 37 3.12 -2.55 -5.32
C VAL A 37 2.94 -4.06 -5.42
N ASP A 38 1.90 -4.53 -6.09
CA ASP A 38 1.60 -5.96 -6.29
C ASP A 38 2.73 -6.66 -7.06
N THR A 39 3.32 -5.98 -8.05
CA THR A 39 4.50 -6.50 -8.76
C THR A 39 5.67 -6.79 -7.80
N ILE A 40 5.88 -5.96 -6.78
CA ILE A 40 6.92 -6.21 -5.78
C ILE A 40 6.52 -7.39 -4.89
N ILE A 41 5.24 -7.46 -4.49
CA ILE A 41 4.70 -8.54 -3.66
C ILE A 41 4.87 -9.88 -4.37
N ASP A 42 4.51 -9.96 -5.64
CA ASP A 42 4.55 -11.19 -6.45
C ASP A 42 5.98 -11.67 -6.74
N GLN A 43 6.91 -10.74 -6.89
CA GLN A 43 8.31 -11.07 -7.18
C GLN A 43 9.13 -11.42 -5.93
N ARG A 44 8.56 -11.36 -4.73
CA ARG A 44 9.26 -11.55 -3.47
C ARG A 44 8.52 -12.52 -2.55
N VAL A 45 9.27 -13.15 -1.67
CA VAL A 45 8.67 -13.84 -0.53
C VAL A 45 8.24 -12.78 0.48
N THR A 46 6.93 -12.67 0.67
CA THR A 46 6.34 -11.72 1.61
C THR A 46 5.58 -12.45 2.71
N THR A 47 5.45 -11.81 3.86
CA THR A 47 4.67 -12.31 5.00
C THR A 47 3.68 -11.23 5.41
N VAL A 48 2.41 -11.58 5.59
CA VAL A 48 1.41 -10.68 6.19
C VAL A 48 1.79 -10.46 7.65
N ILE A 49 1.86 -9.20 8.05
CA ILE A 49 2.27 -8.80 9.40
C ILE A 49 1.22 -7.94 10.11
N ALA A 50 0.28 -7.38 9.38
CA ALA A 50 -0.86 -6.65 9.92
C ALA A 50 -1.98 -6.60 8.88
N SER A 51 -3.20 -6.35 9.35
CA SER A 51 -4.36 -6.07 8.50
C SER A 51 -5.28 -5.04 9.14
N ILE A 52 -6.00 -4.30 8.29
CA ILE A 52 -7.03 -3.35 8.71
C ILE A 52 -8.40 -4.00 8.51
N ASP A 53 -9.24 -3.98 9.57
CA ASP A 53 -10.59 -4.55 9.56
C ASP A 53 -11.47 -3.83 8.51
N PRO A 54 -11.93 -4.54 7.46
CA PRO A 54 -12.69 -3.92 6.38
C PRO A 54 -14.09 -3.43 6.83
N ASP A 55 -14.71 -4.07 7.81
CA ASP A 55 -16.09 -3.77 8.25
C ASP A 55 -16.28 -2.33 8.73
N VAL A 56 -15.20 -1.69 9.16
CA VAL A 56 -15.22 -0.35 9.72
C VAL A 56 -15.12 0.73 8.64
N PHE A 57 -14.53 0.40 7.48
CA PHE A 57 -14.07 1.38 6.51
C PHE A 57 -14.78 1.32 5.16
N TYR A 58 -15.44 0.18 4.84
CA TYR A 58 -16.03 -0.01 3.51
C TYR A 58 -17.55 -0.02 3.53
N ASP A 59 -18.12 0.58 2.50
CA ASP A 59 -19.51 0.38 2.11
C ASP A 59 -19.55 -0.80 1.13
N PHE A 60 -19.93 -1.98 1.60
CA PHE A 60 -20.00 -3.20 0.80
C PHE A 60 -21.08 -3.17 -0.30
N THR A 61 -21.84 -2.08 -0.42
CA THR A 61 -22.68 -1.85 -1.60
C THR A 61 -21.88 -1.30 -2.78
N GLN A 62 -20.72 -0.67 -2.50
CA GLN A 62 -19.79 -0.11 -3.48
C GLN A 62 -18.59 -1.05 -3.69
N GLU A 63 -17.93 -1.47 -2.63
CA GLU A 63 -16.82 -2.42 -2.65
C GLU A 63 -17.32 -3.80 -2.22
N ARG A 64 -17.84 -4.58 -3.18
CA ARG A 64 -18.45 -5.88 -2.88
C ARG A 64 -17.38 -6.97 -2.70
N PRO A 65 -17.59 -7.88 -1.74
CA PRO A 65 -16.79 -9.09 -1.67
C PRO A 65 -16.88 -9.88 -2.98
N ASN A 66 -15.79 -10.46 -3.41
CA ASN A 66 -15.71 -11.35 -4.55
C ASN A 66 -15.94 -12.81 -4.13
N VAL A 67 -16.28 -13.65 -5.08
CA VAL A 67 -16.40 -15.09 -4.85
C VAL A 67 -15.41 -15.80 -5.76
N GLU A 68 -14.56 -16.61 -5.14
CA GLU A 68 -13.65 -17.49 -5.86
C GLU A 68 -13.95 -18.95 -5.55
N PHE A 69 -13.59 -19.82 -6.49
CA PHE A 69 -13.67 -21.26 -6.31
C PHE A 69 -12.25 -21.83 -6.27
N ASP A 70 -11.96 -22.63 -5.25
CA ASP A 70 -10.70 -23.33 -5.19
C ASP A 70 -10.63 -24.54 -6.15
N ASN A 71 -9.50 -25.24 -6.14
CA ASN A 71 -9.26 -26.39 -7.02
C ASN A 71 -10.20 -27.57 -6.74
N ASP A 72 -10.79 -27.63 -5.54
CA ASP A 72 -11.77 -28.66 -5.13
C ASP A 72 -13.20 -28.25 -5.44
N GLY A 73 -13.41 -27.03 -5.97
CA GLY A 73 -14.71 -26.46 -6.32
C GLY A 73 -15.45 -25.86 -5.11
N GLU A 74 -14.79 -25.68 -3.98
CA GLU A 74 -15.35 -24.99 -2.83
C GLU A 74 -15.35 -23.48 -3.04
N ARG A 75 -16.40 -22.83 -2.55
CA ARG A 75 -16.62 -21.40 -2.73
C ARG A 75 -16.11 -20.60 -1.54
N HIS A 76 -15.19 -19.68 -1.80
CA HIS A 76 -14.65 -18.75 -0.81
C HIS A 76 -15.12 -17.32 -1.10
N ILE A 77 -15.43 -16.58 -0.03
CA ILE A 77 -15.75 -15.15 -0.12
C ILE A 77 -14.47 -14.39 0.19
N LEU A 78 -14.03 -13.58 -0.77
CA LEU A 78 -12.89 -12.67 -0.61
C LEU A 78 -13.43 -11.29 -0.23
N TRP A 79 -13.17 -10.88 0.97
CA TRP A 79 -13.47 -9.53 1.44
C TRP A 79 -12.40 -8.55 0.95
N PRO A 80 -12.73 -7.25 0.77
CA PRO A 80 -11.70 -6.26 0.51
C PRO A 80 -10.72 -6.24 1.68
N GLU A 81 -9.46 -6.52 1.40
CA GLU A 81 -8.42 -6.62 2.41
C GLU A 81 -7.42 -5.47 2.27
N ASN A 82 -6.92 -5.01 3.41
CA ASN A 82 -5.81 -4.08 3.50
C ASN A 82 -4.75 -4.71 4.40
N GLU A 83 -3.90 -5.53 3.79
CA GLU A 83 -2.84 -6.27 4.45
C GLU A 83 -1.50 -5.57 4.30
N PHE A 84 -0.77 -5.47 5.41
CA PHE A 84 0.62 -5.06 5.40
C PHE A 84 1.51 -6.30 5.23
N ARG A 85 2.29 -6.30 4.17
CA ARG A 85 3.19 -7.40 3.82
C ARG A 85 4.63 -6.97 3.97
N LEU A 86 5.39 -7.76 4.70
CA LEU A 86 6.82 -7.56 4.87
C LEU A 86 7.60 -8.28 3.78
N ALA A 87 8.42 -7.55 3.04
CA ALA A 87 9.42 -8.06 2.13
C ALA A 87 10.82 -7.75 2.68
N ARG A 88 11.61 -8.80 2.98
CA ARG A 88 12.99 -8.63 3.44
C ARG A 88 13.96 -8.61 2.27
N PHE A 89 14.97 -7.75 2.38
CA PHE A 89 16.01 -7.60 1.38
C PHE A 89 17.39 -7.85 2.02
N PRO A 90 17.81 -9.12 2.21
CA PRO A 90 19.12 -9.44 2.79
C PRO A 90 20.25 -8.80 1.99
N GLY A 91 21.03 -7.93 2.64
CA GLY A 91 22.09 -7.16 1.98
C GLY A 91 21.63 -5.93 1.22
N GLY A 92 20.35 -5.66 1.18
CA GLY A 92 19.78 -4.42 0.64
C GLY A 92 19.86 -3.25 1.63
N ALA A 93 19.51 -2.07 1.16
CA ALA A 93 19.53 -0.86 1.99
C ALA A 93 18.34 -0.79 2.96
N HIS A 94 17.21 -1.40 2.61
CA HIS A 94 15.96 -1.33 3.35
C HIS A 94 15.16 -2.63 3.24
N ASP A 95 14.44 -2.99 4.29
CA ASP A 95 13.29 -3.88 4.19
C ASP A 95 12.06 -3.07 3.78
N LEU A 96 11.10 -3.68 3.09
CA LEU A 96 9.88 -2.99 2.69
C LEU A 96 8.68 -3.56 3.44
N VAL A 97 7.84 -2.65 3.93
CA VAL A 97 6.48 -2.95 4.36
C VAL A 97 5.57 -2.46 3.23
N LEU A 98 4.79 -3.35 2.65
CA LEU A 98 4.00 -3.10 1.45
C LEU A 98 2.52 -3.16 1.80
N LEU A 99 1.75 -2.17 1.38
CA LEU A 99 0.29 -2.15 1.45
C LEU A 99 -0.26 -1.87 0.06
N SER A 100 -0.84 -2.90 -0.57
CA SER A 100 -1.72 -2.75 -1.71
C SER A 100 -3.13 -2.99 -1.21
N GLY A 101 -4.00 -2.00 -1.33
CA GLY A 101 -5.32 -2.06 -0.71
C GLY A 101 -6.37 -1.26 -1.46
N VAL A 102 -7.48 -1.00 -0.77
CA VAL A 102 -8.61 -0.25 -1.29
C VAL A 102 -8.76 1.05 -0.50
N GLU A 103 -9.02 2.16 -1.19
CA GLU A 103 -9.31 3.44 -0.56
C GLU A 103 -10.58 3.32 0.31
N PRO A 104 -10.55 3.74 1.59
CA PRO A 104 -11.71 3.62 2.47
C PRO A 104 -12.86 4.52 2.01
N HIS A 105 -14.10 4.07 2.19
CA HIS A 105 -15.29 4.88 1.96
C HIS A 105 -15.66 5.74 3.18
N LEU A 106 -15.26 5.29 4.37
CA LEU A 106 -15.63 5.86 5.66
C LEU A 106 -14.41 6.03 6.55
N ARG A 107 -14.47 6.98 7.49
CA ARG A 107 -13.50 7.14 8.59
C ARG A 107 -12.06 7.30 8.13
N TYR A 108 -11.82 8.11 7.09
CA TYR A 108 -10.50 8.34 6.52
C TYR A 108 -9.40 8.65 7.55
N ALA A 109 -9.70 9.49 8.54
CA ALA A 109 -8.73 9.85 9.58
C ALA A 109 -8.31 8.60 10.41
N THR A 110 -9.28 7.78 10.83
CA THR A 110 -8.99 6.55 11.58
C THR A 110 -8.20 5.54 10.74
N TYR A 111 -8.50 5.47 9.45
CA TYR A 111 -7.76 4.63 8.51
C TYR A 111 -6.30 5.09 8.36
N ALA A 112 -6.09 6.40 8.16
CA ALA A 112 -4.77 7.00 8.11
C ALA A 112 -3.98 6.78 9.41
N ASP A 113 -4.65 6.94 10.58
CA ASP A 113 -4.04 6.70 11.88
C ASP A 113 -3.58 5.23 12.03
N ALA A 114 -4.35 4.26 11.51
CA ALA A 114 -3.96 2.84 11.52
C ALA A 114 -2.68 2.60 10.68
N ILE A 115 -2.57 3.22 9.50
CA ILE A 115 -1.36 3.14 8.67
C ILE A 115 -0.16 3.75 9.40
N ILE A 116 -0.35 4.94 9.99
CA ILE A 116 0.70 5.64 10.74
C ILE A 116 1.13 4.81 11.95
N GLN A 117 0.20 4.16 12.65
CA GLN A 117 0.51 3.29 13.78
C GLN A 117 1.43 2.14 13.36
N VAL A 118 1.12 1.44 12.26
CA VAL A 118 2.00 0.37 11.72
C VAL A 118 3.39 0.90 11.41
N ALA A 119 3.49 2.05 10.74
CA ALA A 119 4.77 2.66 10.41
C ALA A 119 5.60 3.01 11.67
N GLN A 120 4.94 3.51 12.73
CA GLN A 120 5.59 3.87 13.99
C GLN A 120 6.04 2.63 14.78
N GLU A 121 5.20 1.61 14.91
CA GLU A 121 5.52 0.38 15.64
C GLU A 121 6.67 -0.37 14.98
N LEU A 122 6.70 -0.41 13.65
CA LEU A 122 7.79 -1.00 12.87
C LEU A 122 9.00 -0.08 12.73
N ARG A 123 8.94 1.16 13.21
CA ARG A 123 9.98 2.19 13.09
C ARG A 123 10.39 2.44 11.65
N CYS A 124 9.42 2.55 10.76
CA CYS A 124 9.70 2.89 9.37
C CYS A 124 10.37 4.26 9.27
N GLU A 125 11.47 4.34 8.49
CA GLU A 125 12.18 5.60 8.27
C GLU A 125 11.41 6.56 7.37
N MET A 126 10.52 6.01 6.54
CA MET A 126 9.75 6.75 5.55
C MET A 126 8.43 6.04 5.27
N VAL A 127 7.41 6.83 4.93
CA VAL A 127 6.17 6.36 4.32
C VAL A 127 6.10 6.94 2.92
N VAL A 128 5.95 6.07 1.92
CA VAL A 128 5.81 6.43 0.51
C VAL A 128 4.42 6.06 0.05
N THR A 129 3.66 7.04 -0.41
CA THR A 129 2.36 6.81 -1.04
C THR A 129 2.51 6.89 -2.55
N LEU A 130 2.03 5.87 -3.25
CA LEU A 130 1.97 5.85 -4.70
C LEU A 130 0.53 6.16 -5.15
N GLY A 131 0.41 6.86 -6.26
CA GLY A 131 -0.86 7.15 -6.89
C GLY A 131 -0.68 7.37 -8.38
N ALA A 132 -1.76 7.26 -9.13
CA ALA A 132 -1.78 7.52 -10.56
C ALA A 132 -2.99 8.39 -10.92
N ALA A 133 -2.76 9.45 -11.66
CA ALA A 133 -3.78 10.35 -12.16
C ALA A 133 -3.71 10.47 -13.67
N PRO A 134 -4.82 10.76 -14.37
CA PRO A 134 -4.80 10.99 -15.81
C PRO A 134 -4.01 12.26 -16.14
N GLU A 135 -3.17 12.16 -17.16
CA GLU A 135 -2.35 13.28 -17.64
C GLU A 135 -2.53 13.45 -19.15
N ALA A 136 -2.54 14.70 -19.63
CA ALA A 136 -2.60 15.03 -21.04
C ALA A 136 -1.25 14.79 -21.73
N CYS A 137 -0.82 13.53 -21.76
CA CYS A 137 0.44 13.09 -22.34
C CYS A 137 0.18 12.13 -23.50
N PRO A 138 0.77 12.34 -24.70
CA PRO A 138 0.67 11.38 -25.79
C PRO A 138 1.29 10.03 -25.40
N HIS A 139 0.63 8.92 -25.77
CA HIS A 139 1.13 7.56 -25.52
C HIS A 139 2.53 7.26 -26.07
N THR A 140 3.03 8.11 -26.99
CA THR A 140 4.38 8.01 -27.58
C THR A 140 5.47 8.63 -26.71
N ARG A 141 5.11 9.25 -25.58
CA ARG A 141 6.06 9.83 -24.60
C ARG A 141 6.01 9.06 -23.29
N PRO A 142 7.13 9.00 -22.57
CA PRO A 142 7.11 8.50 -21.20
C PRO A 142 6.13 9.31 -20.34
N ALA A 143 5.34 8.61 -19.50
CA ALA A 143 4.48 9.29 -18.54
C ALA A 143 5.35 10.07 -17.53
N PRO A 144 4.96 11.29 -17.15
CA PRO A 144 5.70 12.04 -16.14
C PRO A 144 5.54 11.36 -14.77
N VAL A 145 6.63 11.29 -14.03
CA VAL A 145 6.61 10.93 -12.60
C VAL A 145 6.86 12.20 -11.82
N VAL A 146 5.95 12.50 -10.89
CA VAL A 146 6.02 13.68 -10.03
C VAL A 146 5.88 13.27 -8.57
N GLY A 147 6.45 14.04 -7.66
CA GLY A 147 6.38 13.76 -6.23
C GLY A 147 6.37 15.01 -5.36
N SER A 148 5.93 14.84 -4.14
CA SER A 148 6.08 15.81 -3.05
C SER A 148 6.69 15.11 -1.85
N SER A 149 7.38 15.84 -0.99
CA SER A 149 8.01 15.29 0.21
C SER A 149 8.00 16.31 1.34
N THR A 150 7.87 15.80 2.56
CA THR A 150 8.09 16.57 3.79
C THR A 150 9.58 16.72 4.11
N THR A 151 10.45 15.98 3.41
CA THR A 151 11.90 16.06 3.56
C THR A 151 12.48 16.93 2.44
N ASP A 152 13.16 18.01 2.81
CA ASP A 152 13.78 18.93 1.87
C ASP A 152 14.79 18.22 0.97
N GLY A 153 14.73 18.51 -0.33
CA GLY A 153 15.66 18.00 -1.32
C GLY A 153 15.45 16.54 -1.77
N LEU A 154 14.54 15.77 -1.13
CA LEU A 154 14.33 14.35 -1.48
C LEU A 154 13.82 14.20 -2.92
N VAL A 155 12.85 15.01 -3.34
CA VAL A 155 12.29 14.95 -4.70
C VAL A 155 13.35 15.26 -5.76
N ASP A 156 14.22 16.26 -5.48
CA ASP A 156 15.33 16.61 -6.36
C ASP A 156 16.36 15.48 -6.45
N ALA A 157 16.65 14.82 -5.33
CA ALA A 157 17.58 13.68 -5.29
C ALA A 157 17.06 12.44 -6.06
N LEU A 158 15.74 12.31 -6.20
CA LEU A 158 15.11 11.23 -6.97
C LEU A 158 15.02 11.55 -8.47
N GLU A 159 15.41 12.75 -8.89
CA GLU A 159 15.36 13.22 -10.28
C GLU A 159 13.95 13.14 -10.92
N ILE A 160 12.90 13.22 -10.09
CA ILE A 160 11.50 13.25 -10.54
C ILE A 160 10.94 14.68 -10.51
N GLY A 161 9.85 14.91 -11.26
CA GLY A 161 9.17 16.21 -11.26
C GLY A 161 8.58 16.54 -9.88
N ARG A 162 8.42 17.84 -9.59
CA ARG A 162 7.70 18.28 -8.38
C ARG A 162 6.20 18.32 -8.64
N ALA A 163 5.42 17.68 -7.78
CA ALA A 163 3.98 17.85 -7.77
C ALA A 163 3.64 19.26 -7.24
N HIS A 164 2.80 19.97 -7.95
CA HIS A 164 2.21 21.21 -7.47
C HIS A 164 0.95 20.85 -6.66
N VAL A 165 1.02 21.03 -5.36
CA VAL A 165 -0.12 20.85 -4.44
C VAL A 165 -0.79 22.21 -4.22
#